data_ac0e71add442ebe0ed5b14e36e8834c0
#
_entry.id   ac0e71add442ebe0ed5b14e36e8834c0
#
_cell.length_a   1.000
_cell.length_b   1.000
_cell.length_c   1.000
_cell.angle_alpha   90.00
_cell.angle_beta   90.00
_cell.angle_gamma   90.00
#
_symmetry.space_group_name_H-M   'P 1'
#
loop_
_entity.id
_entity.type
_entity.pdbx_description
1 polymer ?
#
loop_
_entity_poly.entity_id
_entity_poly.type
_entity_poly.pdbx_seq_one_letter_code
_entity_poly.pdbx_strand_id
1 'polypeptide(L)'
;MLSKKIKVLLYGSNLWYLGEGMLGPLFTLFAQKVGGDILSITWAWATYLIVCGIVIIIVGKFSDHKISKEKLMILGYALNAFFTFTYLFVSTPIHLLLVQAGLGIAVALASPTWCALYARYEDKKNDGYIWGLANGEAKLITGIAIIIGGLIVNYYSFTALFILMGIIQIIATIYQAKIL
;
A
#
# COMPACT_ATOMS: atom_id res chain seq x y z
N MET A 1 14.04 14.71 -18.84
CA MET A 1 12.57 14.45 -18.87
C MET A 1 12.29 13.05 -18.33
N LEU A 2 11.33 12.87 -17.42
CA LEU A 2 10.99 11.54 -16.89
C LEU A 2 10.45 10.63 -18.01
N SER A 3 10.94 9.40 -18.08
CA SER A 3 10.46 8.40 -19.05
C SER A 3 8.97 8.06 -18.81
N LYS A 4 8.27 7.57 -19.84
CA LYS A 4 6.86 7.18 -19.72
C LYS A 4 6.66 6.11 -18.62
N LYS A 5 7.60 5.17 -18.50
CA LYS A 5 7.56 4.10 -17.50
C LYS A 5 7.75 4.62 -16.08
N ILE A 6 8.66 5.57 -15.86
CA ILE A 6 8.83 6.24 -14.55
C ILE A 6 7.54 6.97 -14.15
N LYS A 7 6.90 7.69 -15.07
CA LYS A 7 5.63 8.36 -14.78
C LYS A 7 4.53 7.39 -14.39
N VAL A 8 4.43 6.22 -15.05
CA VAL A 8 3.45 5.19 -14.68
C VAL A 8 3.72 4.68 -13.27
N LEU A 9 4.98 4.40 -12.93
CA LEU A 9 5.36 3.94 -11.59
C LEU A 9 5.05 5.00 -10.52
N LEU A 10 5.41 6.27 -10.75
CA LEU A 10 5.14 7.36 -9.81
C LEU A 10 3.65 7.60 -9.60
N TYR A 11 2.87 7.76 -10.66
CA TYR A 11 1.45 8.04 -10.51
C TYR A 11 0.67 6.85 -9.94
N GLY A 12 1.06 5.62 -10.27
CA GLY A 12 0.49 4.43 -9.66
C GLY A 12 0.80 4.33 -8.16
N SER A 13 2.05 4.63 -7.75
CA SER A 13 2.41 4.66 -6.33
C SER A 13 1.75 5.82 -5.58
N ASN A 14 1.56 6.96 -6.22
CA ASN A 14 0.85 8.09 -5.64
C ASN A 14 -0.61 7.75 -5.30
N LEU A 15 -1.29 7.02 -6.19
CA LEU A 15 -2.63 6.49 -5.91
C LEU A 15 -2.62 5.46 -4.78
N TRP A 16 -1.61 4.59 -4.72
CA TRP A 16 -1.42 3.66 -3.61
C TRP A 16 -1.30 4.41 -2.28
N TYR A 17 -0.37 5.38 -2.18
CA TYR A 17 -0.17 6.16 -0.96
C TYR A 17 -1.38 7.02 -0.59
N LEU A 18 -2.16 7.47 -1.56
CA LEU A 18 -3.41 8.17 -1.31
C LEU A 18 -4.43 7.22 -0.63
N GLY A 19 -4.63 6.03 -1.17
CA GLY A 19 -5.57 5.06 -0.60
C GLY A 19 -5.12 4.56 0.78
N GLU A 20 -3.88 4.11 0.92
CA GLU A 20 -3.37 3.52 2.16
C GLU A 20 -3.18 4.56 3.26
N GLY A 21 -2.73 5.76 2.90
CA GLY A 21 -2.48 6.84 3.85
C GLY A 21 -3.72 7.34 4.58
N MET A 22 -4.92 7.18 4.01
CA MET A 22 -6.16 7.64 4.65
C MET A 22 -6.43 6.95 5.98
N LEU A 23 -6.02 5.69 6.16
CA LEU A 23 -6.24 4.98 7.41
C LEU A 23 -5.22 5.37 8.49
N GLY A 24 -3.95 5.60 8.14
CA GLY A 24 -2.86 6.06 8.99
C GLY A 24 -3.13 6.07 10.50
N PRO A 25 -3.20 7.24 11.13
CA PRO A 25 -3.49 7.36 12.56
C PRO A 25 -4.87 6.83 12.97
N LEU A 26 -5.83 6.75 12.04
CA LEU A 26 -7.18 6.25 12.30
C LEU A 26 -7.24 4.74 12.53
N PHE A 27 -6.17 4.00 12.16
CA PHE A 27 -6.06 2.56 12.41
C PHE A 27 -6.28 2.22 13.88
N THR A 28 -5.68 2.97 14.78
CA THR A 28 -5.83 2.76 16.23
C THR A 28 -7.29 2.97 16.69
N LEU A 29 -7.93 4.01 16.19
CA LEU A 29 -9.33 4.29 16.50
C LEU A 29 -10.28 3.20 15.96
N PHE A 30 -10.01 2.72 14.75
CA PHE A 30 -10.77 1.62 14.17
C PHE A 30 -10.59 0.32 14.95
N ALA A 31 -9.35 -0.01 15.32
CA ALA A 31 -9.05 -1.20 16.12
C ALA A 31 -9.78 -1.18 17.49
N GLN A 32 -9.80 -0.04 18.15
CA GLN A 32 -10.57 0.13 19.39
C GLN A 32 -12.08 -0.03 19.15
N LYS A 33 -12.61 0.51 18.06
CA LYS A 33 -14.02 0.39 17.69
C LYS A 33 -14.47 -1.06 17.52
N VAL A 34 -13.59 -1.95 17.07
CA VAL A 34 -13.89 -3.39 16.91
C VAL A 34 -13.52 -4.23 18.15
N GLY A 35 -13.32 -3.57 19.29
CA GLY A 35 -13.07 -4.22 20.57
C GLY A 35 -11.59 -4.55 20.84
N GLY A 36 -10.66 -3.95 20.07
CA GLY A 36 -9.23 -4.14 20.29
C GLY A 36 -8.69 -3.29 21.44
N ASP A 37 -7.89 -3.91 22.28
CA ASP A 37 -7.07 -3.27 23.30
C ASP A 37 -5.68 -2.88 22.76
N ILE A 38 -4.82 -2.35 23.61
CA ILE A 38 -3.45 -1.96 23.23
C ILE A 38 -2.67 -3.15 22.66
N LEU A 39 -2.82 -4.33 23.24
CA LEU A 39 -2.12 -5.53 22.77
C LEU A 39 -2.63 -5.98 21.41
N SER A 40 -3.93 -5.98 21.20
CA SER A 40 -4.56 -6.31 19.91
C SER A 40 -4.07 -5.41 18.77
N ILE A 41 -3.97 -4.09 19.03
CA ILE A 41 -3.44 -3.11 18.09
C ILE A 41 -1.97 -3.40 17.79
N THR A 42 -1.18 -3.65 18.83
CA THR A 42 0.26 -3.94 18.71
C THR A 42 0.49 -5.23 17.93
N TRP A 43 -0.25 -6.29 18.23
CA TRP A 43 -0.16 -7.56 17.51
C TRP A 43 -0.56 -7.44 16.04
N ALA A 44 -1.62 -6.70 15.74
CA ALA A 44 -2.06 -6.49 14.37
C ALA A 44 -0.98 -5.77 13.54
N TRP A 45 -0.38 -4.69 14.09
CA TRP A 45 0.69 -3.96 13.44
C TRP A 45 1.98 -4.78 13.29
N ALA A 46 2.35 -5.51 14.36
CA ALA A 46 3.51 -6.41 14.33
C ALA A 46 3.33 -7.53 13.28
N THR A 47 2.13 -8.11 13.18
CA THR A 47 1.81 -9.13 12.18
C THR A 47 2.03 -8.59 10.76
N TYR A 48 1.52 -7.39 10.46
CA TYR A 48 1.77 -6.74 9.18
C TYR A 48 3.27 -6.65 8.86
N LEU A 49 4.07 -6.13 9.80
CA LEU A 49 5.50 -5.93 9.58
C LEU A 49 6.27 -7.26 9.47
N ILE A 50 5.97 -8.23 10.33
CA ILE A 50 6.65 -9.54 10.34
C ILE A 50 6.34 -10.30 9.05
N VAL A 51 5.07 -10.39 8.67
CA VAL A 51 4.65 -11.05 7.43
C VAL A 51 5.26 -10.35 6.22
N CYS A 52 5.17 -9.01 6.18
CA CYS A 52 5.79 -8.22 5.13
C CYS A 52 7.29 -8.51 5.01
N GLY A 53 8.04 -8.47 6.12
CA GLY A 53 9.47 -8.70 6.13
C GLY A 53 9.86 -10.11 5.64
N ILE A 54 9.18 -11.15 6.13
CA ILE A 54 9.43 -12.52 5.69
C ILE A 54 9.16 -12.68 4.19
N VAL A 55 8.02 -12.18 3.72
CA VAL A 55 7.62 -12.33 2.32
C VAL A 55 8.49 -11.49 1.38
N ILE A 56 8.96 -10.30 1.78
CA ILE A 56 9.92 -9.50 1.00
C ILE A 56 11.19 -10.29 0.70
N ILE A 57 11.75 -10.98 1.69
CA ILE A 57 12.97 -11.79 1.52
C ILE A 57 12.72 -12.92 0.50
N ILE A 58 11.57 -13.58 0.60
CA ILE A 58 11.16 -14.65 -0.32
C ILE A 58 10.97 -14.10 -1.74
N VAL A 59 10.18 -13.02 -1.87
CA VAL A 59 9.88 -12.38 -3.16
C VAL A 59 11.14 -11.88 -3.84
N GLY A 60 12.05 -11.25 -3.11
CA GLY A 60 13.34 -10.80 -3.62
C GLY A 60 14.09 -11.93 -4.34
N LYS A 61 14.21 -13.09 -3.69
CA LYS A 61 14.88 -14.26 -4.27
C LYS A 61 14.17 -14.80 -5.53
N PHE A 62 12.83 -14.86 -5.54
CA PHE A 62 12.08 -15.40 -6.67
C PHE A 62 11.94 -14.44 -7.84
N SER A 63 11.85 -13.13 -7.56
CA SER A 63 11.68 -12.09 -8.59
C SER A 63 12.92 -11.94 -9.50
N ASP A 64 14.08 -12.35 -9.04
CA ASP A 64 15.31 -12.24 -9.83
C ASP A 64 15.46 -13.33 -10.89
N HIS A 65 14.81 -14.48 -10.72
CA HIS A 65 15.08 -15.65 -11.56
C HIS A 65 13.86 -16.26 -12.28
N LYS A 66 12.65 -16.10 -11.80
CA LYS A 66 11.50 -16.92 -12.26
C LYS A 66 10.24 -16.16 -12.66
N ILE A 67 10.02 -14.97 -12.12
CA ILE A 67 8.73 -14.27 -12.28
C ILE A 67 8.97 -12.81 -12.68
N SER A 68 8.17 -12.31 -13.61
CA SER A 68 8.19 -10.91 -14.02
C SER A 68 7.91 -9.97 -12.83
N LYS A 69 8.80 -9.02 -12.61
CA LYS A 69 8.66 -7.99 -11.55
C LYS A 69 7.39 -7.18 -11.75
N GLU A 70 7.02 -6.91 -13.00
CA GLU A 70 5.81 -6.19 -13.36
C GLU A 70 4.57 -6.95 -12.88
N LYS A 71 4.48 -8.26 -13.13
CA LYS A 71 3.35 -9.09 -12.72
C LYS A 71 3.25 -9.21 -11.21
N LEU A 72 4.37 -9.40 -10.50
CA LEU A 72 4.41 -9.46 -9.04
C LEU A 72 3.94 -8.15 -8.41
N MET A 73 4.41 -7.02 -8.93
CA MET A 73 3.99 -5.70 -8.49
C MET A 73 2.48 -5.52 -8.64
N ILE A 74 1.92 -5.83 -9.83
CA ILE A 74 0.48 -5.69 -10.09
C ILE A 74 -0.32 -6.63 -9.18
N LEU A 75 0.14 -7.86 -8.95
CA LEU A 75 -0.49 -8.78 -8.02
C LEU A 75 -0.52 -8.19 -6.60
N GLY A 76 0.59 -7.57 -6.14
CA GLY A 76 0.63 -6.88 -4.86
C GLY A 76 -0.40 -5.75 -4.77
N TYR A 77 -0.52 -4.93 -5.81
CA TYR A 77 -1.54 -3.87 -5.88
C TYR A 77 -2.96 -4.44 -5.84
N ALA A 78 -3.23 -5.52 -6.58
CA ALA A 78 -4.54 -6.17 -6.58
C ALA A 78 -4.90 -6.77 -5.23
N LEU A 79 -3.94 -7.44 -4.56
CA LEU A 79 -4.14 -7.97 -3.22
C LEU A 79 -4.34 -6.85 -2.19
N ASN A 80 -3.62 -5.72 -2.33
CA ASN A 80 -3.85 -4.57 -1.46
C ASN A 80 -5.27 -4.03 -1.59
N ALA A 81 -5.79 -3.89 -2.83
CA ALA A 81 -7.17 -3.50 -3.07
C ALA A 81 -8.14 -4.50 -2.43
N PHE A 82 -7.93 -5.80 -2.62
CA PHE A 82 -8.76 -6.85 -2.04
C PHE A 82 -8.79 -6.78 -0.51
N PHE A 83 -7.61 -6.77 0.14
CA PHE A 83 -7.54 -6.73 1.60
C PHE A 83 -8.03 -5.39 2.18
N THR A 84 -7.93 -4.29 1.46
CA THR A 84 -8.53 -3.02 1.86
C THR A 84 -10.06 -3.14 1.96
N PHE A 85 -10.71 -3.80 1.01
CA PHE A 85 -12.15 -4.06 1.11
C PHE A 85 -12.52 -5.02 2.24
N THR A 86 -11.64 -5.93 2.64
CA THR A 86 -11.94 -6.83 3.77
C THR A 86 -12.06 -6.11 5.12
N TYR A 87 -11.56 -4.88 5.26
CA TYR A 87 -11.85 -4.04 6.44
C TYR A 87 -13.35 -3.85 6.69
N LEU A 88 -14.19 -3.88 5.66
CA LEU A 88 -15.64 -3.77 5.78
C LEU A 88 -16.26 -4.92 6.60
N PHE A 89 -15.59 -6.05 6.67
CA PHE A 89 -16.05 -7.26 7.37
C PHE A 89 -15.35 -7.46 8.72
N VAL A 90 -14.46 -6.56 9.11
CA VAL A 90 -13.74 -6.63 10.39
C VAL A 90 -14.69 -6.28 11.51
N SER A 91 -14.95 -7.24 12.40
CA SER A 91 -15.79 -7.09 13.58
C SER A 91 -15.11 -7.48 14.89
N THR A 92 -13.90 -8.06 14.81
CA THR A 92 -13.12 -8.50 15.97
C THR A 92 -11.62 -8.22 15.77
N PRO A 93 -10.82 -8.16 16.83
CA PRO A 93 -9.36 -8.01 16.73
C PRO A 93 -8.68 -9.12 15.90
N ILE A 94 -9.22 -10.34 15.92
CA ILE A 94 -8.67 -11.45 15.12
C ILE A 94 -8.86 -11.20 13.63
N HIS A 95 -10.03 -10.71 13.21
CA HIS A 95 -10.24 -10.32 11.81
C HIS A 95 -9.27 -9.22 11.37
N LEU A 96 -9.00 -8.26 12.26
CA LEU A 96 -8.04 -7.19 12.00
C LEU A 96 -6.63 -7.75 11.78
N LEU A 97 -6.21 -8.71 12.59
CA LEU A 97 -4.91 -9.38 12.47
C LEU A 97 -4.77 -10.11 11.12
N LEU A 98 -5.83 -10.81 10.68
CA LEU A 98 -5.85 -11.49 9.37
C LEU A 98 -5.76 -10.51 8.20
N VAL A 99 -6.46 -9.38 8.26
CA VAL A 99 -6.39 -8.33 7.24
C VAL A 99 -4.98 -7.75 7.20
N GLN A 100 -4.37 -7.48 8.34
CA GLN A 100 -3.00 -6.97 8.41
C GLN A 100 -1.97 -7.95 7.85
N ALA A 101 -2.13 -9.25 8.11
CA ALA A 101 -1.28 -10.26 7.47
C ALA A 101 -1.41 -10.23 5.94
N GLY A 102 -2.63 -10.13 5.43
CA GLY A 102 -2.89 -10.03 3.99
C GLY A 102 -2.29 -8.77 3.35
N LEU A 103 -2.44 -7.62 4.00
CA LEU A 103 -1.82 -6.36 3.56
C LEU A 103 -0.30 -6.44 3.60
N GLY A 104 0.28 -7.10 4.60
CA GLY A 104 1.73 -7.38 4.67
C GLY A 104 2.23 -8.17 3.45
N ILE A 105 1.49 -9.20 3.02
CA ILE A 105 1.79 -9.96 1.79
C ILE A 105 1.69 -9.05 0.56
N ALA A 106 0.64 -8.25 0.45
CA ALA A 106 0.41 -7.35 -0.67
C ALA A 106 1.57 -6.35 -0.86
N VAL A 107 1.97 -5.69 0.22
CA VAL A 107 3.11 -4.75 0.22
C VAL A 107 4.42 -5.47 -0.12
N ALA A 108 4.62 -6.68 0.41
CA ALA A 108 5.82 -7.47 0.14
C ALA A 108 5.98 -7.86 -1.33
N LEU A 109 4.89 -8.06 -2.05
CA LEU A 109 4.92 -8.30 -3.49
C LEU A 109 5.17 -7.00 -4.28
N ALA A 110 4.55 -5.90 -3.88
CA ALA A 110 4.59 -4.64 -4.61
C ALA A 110 5.90 -3.86 -4.40
N SER A 111 6.35 -3.69 -3.16
CA SER A 111 7.42 -2.75 -2.81
C SER A 111 8.78 -3.09 -3.44
N PRO A 112 9.37 -4.29 -3.26
CA PRO A 112 10.68 -4.59 -3.82
C PRO A 112 10.67 -4.63 -5.35
N THR A 113 9.58 -5.08 -5.94
CA THR A 113 9.44 -5.15 -7.40
C THR A 113 9.26 -3.76 -8.02
N TRP A 114 8.51 -2.86 -7.36
CA TRP A 114 8.41 -1.46 -7.73
C TRP A 114 9.78 -0.78 -7.69
N CYS A 115 10.54 -0.94 -6.59
CA CYS A 115 11.88 -0.38 -6.45
C CYS A 115 12.83 -0.87 -7.56
N ALA A 116 12.80 -2.17 -7.86
CA ALA A 116 13.64 -2.76 -8.89
C ALA A 116 13.27 -2.25 -10.31
N LEU A 117 11.98 -2.06 -10.59
CA LEU A 117 11.52 -1.47 -11.87
C LEU A 117 11.86 0.02 -11.96
N TYR A 118 11.71 0.75 -10.85
CA TYR A 118 12.03 2.17 -10.77
C TYR A 118 13.51 2.38 -11.05
N ALA A 119 14.41 1.63 -10.38
CA ALA A 119 15.85 1.65 -10.61
C ALA A 119 16.24 1.21 -12.04
N ARG A 120 15.45 0.33 -12.69
CA ARG A 120 15.68 -0.09 -14.08
C ARG A 120 15.38 1.02 -15.08
N TYR A 121 14.38 1.85 -14.83
CA TYR A 121 13.88 2.85 -15.77
C TYR A 121 14.32 4.29 -15.46
N GLU A 122 15.03 4.50 -14.33
CA GLU A 122 15.56 5.80 -13.96
C GLU A 122 16.67 6.30 -14.89
N ASP A 123 16.84 7.61 -14.97
CA ASP A 123 18.00 8.24 -15.56
C ASP A 123 19.09 8.36 -14.48
N LYS A 124 20.10 7.50 -14.60
CA LYS A 124 21.23 7.42 -13.63
C LYS A 124 22.03 8.71 -13.47
N LYS A 125 21.88 9.67 -14.39
CA LYS A 125 22.54 10.98 -14.25
C LYS A 125 21.85 11.89 -13.22
N ASN A 126 20.57 11.60 -12.90
CA ASN A 126 19.73 12.39 -12.03
C ASN A 126 19.07 11.52 -10.95
N ASP A 127 19.73 10.43 -10.52
CA ASP A 127 19.18 9.45 -9.59
C ASP A 127 18.71 10.07 -8.27
N GLY A 128 19.53 10.94 -7.67
CA GLY A 128 19.16 11.64 -6.43
C GLY A 128 17.86 12.44 -6.56
N TYR A 129 17.68 13.16 -7.68
CA TYR A 129 16.43 13.89 -7.92
C TYR A 129 15.25 12.95 -8.13
N ILE A 130 15.41 11.89 -8.91
CA ILE A 130 14.36 10.94 -9.26
C ILE A 130 13.88 10.18 -8.01
N TRP A 131 14.79 9.70 -7.16
CA TRP A 131 14.45 9.07 -5.88
C TRP A 131 13.90 10.08 -4.86
N GLY A 132 14.44 11.31 -4.85
CA GLY A 132 13.90 12.41 -4.05
C GLY A 132 12.46 12.73 -4.42
N LEU A 133 12.13 12.75 -5.71
CA LEU A 133 10.77 12.96 -6.21
C LEU A 133 9.83 11.85 -5.74
N ALA A 134 10.21 10.57 -5.92
CA ALA A 134 9.40 9.43 -5.51
C ALA A 134 9.10 9.44 -4.00
N ASN A 135 10.12 9.63 -3.17
CA ASN A 135 9.97 9.66 -1.73
C ASN A 135 9.24 10.92 -1.23
N GLY A 136 9.48 12.06 -1.86
CA GLY A 136 8.84 13.33 -1.55
C GLY A 136 7.35 13.30 -1.86
N GLU A 137 6.97 12.87 -3.08
CA GLU A 137 5.57 12.71 -3.48
C GLU A 137 4.84 11.73 -2.56
N ALA A 138 5.45 10.59 -2.21
CA ALA A 138 4.88 9.63 -1.28
C ALA A 138 4.52 10.26 0.07
N LYS A 139 5.39 11.08 0.64
CA LYS A 139 5.15 11.75 1.93
C LYS A 139 4.09 12.84 1.83
N LEU A 140 4.14 13.66 0.78
CA LEU A 140 3.14 14.71 0.55
C LEU A 140 1.74 14.12 0.38
N ILE A 141 1.61 13.10 -0.45
CA ILE A 141 0.32 12.45 -0.72
C ILE A 141 -0.20 11.73 0.51
N THR A 142 0.67 11.02 1.26
CA THR A 142 0.27 10.39 2.53
C THR A 142 -0.24 11.44 3.53
N GLY A 143 0.44 12.59 3.63
CA GLY A 143 -0.02 13.69 4.50
C GLY A 143 -1.40 14.21 4.12
N ILE A 144 -1.63 14.44 2.83
CA ILE A 144 -2.96 14.85 2.29
C ILE A 144 -3.99 13.74 2.55
N ALA A 145 -3.64 12.48 2.32
CA ALA A 145 -4.51 11.33 2.53
C ALA A 145 -4.98 11.22 3.99
N ILE A 146 -4.09 11.43 4.96
CA ILE A 146 -4.43 11.44 6.40
C ILE A 146 -5.50 12.48 6.68
N ILE A 147 -5.37 13.70 6.15
CA ILE A 147 -6.37 14.77 6.34
C ILE A 147 -7.71 14.35 5.73
N ILE A 148 -7.72 13.85 4.50
CA ILE A 148 -8.93 13.38 3.81
C ILE A 148 -9.58 12.25 4.60
N GLY A 149 -8.81 11.26 5.07
CA GLY A 149 -9.30 10.15 5.88
C GLY A 149 -9.95 10.63 7.17
N GLY A 150 -9.31 11.57 7.87
CA GLY A 150 -9.85 12.21 9.08
C GLY A 150 -11.20 12.89 8.83
N LEU A 151 -11.32 13.66 7.75
CA LEU A 151 -12.57 14.33 7.37
C LEU A 151 -13.67 13.31 7.06
N ILE A 152 -13.35 12.24 6.31
CA ILE A 152 -14.33 11.20 5.95
C ILE A 152 -14.85 10.49 7.22
N VAL A 153 -13.98 10.10 8.13
CA VAL A 153 -14.41 9.42 9.35
C VAL A 153 -15.18 10.36 10.26
N ASN A 154 -14.78 11.63 10.36
CA ASN A 154 -15.46 12.62 11.20
C ASN A 154 -16.87 12.97 10.70
N TYR A 155 -17.06 13.14 9.40
CA TYR A 155 -18.34 13.56 8.83
C TYR A 155 -19.22 12.41 8.33
N TYR A 156 -18.64 11.23 8.08
CA TYR A 156 -19.37 10.08 7.56
C TYR A 156 -19.12 8.83 8.42
N SER A 157 -18.18 7.95 8.02
CA SER A 157 -17.94 6.69 8.75
C SER A 157 -16.67 6.00 8.31
N PHE A 158 -16.21 5.01 9.09
CA PHE A 158 -15.16 4.07 8.66
C PHE A 158 -15.56 3.25 7.43
N THR A 159 -16.84 2.90 7.29
CA THR A 159 -17.35 2.18 6.11
C THR A 159 -17.14 3.00 4.84
N ALA A 160 -17.48 4.30 4.85
CA ALA A 160 -17.25 5.20 3.74
C ALA A 160 -15.75 5.33 3.42
N LEU A 161 -14.90 5.41 4.45
CA LEU A 161 -13.45 5.44 4.31
C LEU A 161 -12.94 4.19 3.57
N PHE A 162 -13.29 2.99 4.02
CA PHE A 162 -12.81 1.74 3.43
C PHE A 162 -13.30 1.53 2.00
N ILE A 163 -14.53 1.93 1.68
CA ILE A 163 -15.05 1.90 0.30
C ILE A 163 -14.21 2.81 -0.59
N LEU A 164 -13.96 4.06 -0.16
CA LEU A 164 -13.17 4.99 -0.95
C LEU A 164 -11.72 4.52 -1.12
N MET A 165 -11.09 4.06 -0.03
CA MET A 165 -9.75 3.49 -0.07
C MET A 165 -9.68 2.32 -1.06
N GLY A 166 -10.62 1.38 -1.00
CA GLY A 166 -10.67 0.22 -1.89
C GLY A 166 -10.85 0.62 -3.35
N ILE A 167 -11.71 1.59 -3.65
CA ILE A 167 -11.89 2.13 -5.01
C ILE A 167 -10.59 2.74 -5.52
N ILE A 168 -9.91 3.55 -4.72
CA ILE A 168 -8.62 4.17 -5.07
C ILE A 168 -7.57 3.08 -5.34
N GLN A 169 -7.52 2.01 -4.53
CA GLN A 169 -6.58 0.91 -4.72
C GLN A 169 -6.87 0.10 -5.99
N ILE A 170 -8.14 -0.07 -6.39
CA ILE A 170 -8.50 -0.64 -7.70
C ILE A 170 -7.99 0.26 -8.83
N ILE A 171 -8.23 1.57 -8.74
CA ILE A 171 -7.75 2.53 -9.74
C ILE A 171 -6.23 2.49 -9.82
N ALA A 172 -5.53 2.45 -8.69
CA ALA A 172 -4.08 2.30 -8.61
C ALA A 172 -3.60 1.03 -9.32
N THR A 173 -4.27 -0.10 -9.08
CA THR A 173 -3.96 -1.39 -9.72
C THR A 173 -4.11 -1.32 -11.23
N ILE A 174 -5.24 -0.81 -11.73
CA ILE A 174 -5.51 -0.65 -13.17
C ILE A 174 -4.50 0.30 -13.81
N TYR A 175 -4.18 1.40 -13.13
CA TYR A 175 -3.20 2.36 -13.62
C TYR A 175 -1.80 1.76 -13.68
N GLN A 176 -1.40 1.03 -12.63
CA GLN A 176 -0.09 0.39 -12.55
C GLN A 176 0.07 -0.72 -13.59
N ALA A 177 -1.02 -1.38 -13.99
CA ALA A 177 -1.01 -2.39 -15.05
C ALA A 177 -0.55 -1.85 -16.42
N LYS A 178 -0.55 -0.54 -16.64
CA LYS A 178 0.00 0.11 -17.85
C LYS A 178 1.53 -0.08 -18.00
N ILE A 179 2.20 -0.64 -16.98
CA ILE A 179 3.63 -0.94 -17.06
C ILE A 179 3.92 -2.20 -17.91
N LEU A 180 2.94 -3.10 -18.06
CA LEU A 180 3.04 -4.28 -18.92
C LEU A 180 3.14 -3.88 -20.38
#